data_eafb57b1568b9f9071a500f8d67a4cca
#
_entry.id   eafb57b1568b9f9071a500f8d67a4cca
#
_cell.length_a   1.000
_cell.length_b   1.000
_cell.length_c   1.000
_cell.angle_alpha   90.00
_cell.angle_beta   90.00
_cell.angle_gamma   90.00
#
_symmetry.space_group_name_H-M   'P 1'
#
loop_
_entity.id
_entity.type
_entity.pdbx_description
1 polymer ?
#
loop_
_entity_poly.entity_id
_entity_poly.type
_entity_poly.pdbx_seq_one_letter_code
_entity_poly.pdbx_strand_id
1 'polypeptide(L)'
;DGGGGTVWDSIVYDEVNDSVIFGVGNGSPWNRDHRDAGKGDNLFLSSIVAVDASTGTYKWHFQTTPGDNWDYTATQHIMLADLTIDGAKRKVLMQAPKNGFFYVLDRQTGELISARNFVQTTWASHVDMETGRPVETPQARFAEAPSFALPSPFGAHNWHSMSYSPETGLVYIPAQEVPFVYGKDPEFKYAPGYWNLGVDASLAAMPEDQAVAQQLAAMIKGRIIAWNPVTREEAFHVEHPGPWNGGMLSTAGNLLFQGTPLGQFL
;
A
#
# COMPACT_ATOMS: atom_id res chain seq x y z
N ASP A 1 25.29 4.43 -2.84
CA ASP A 1 24.37 5.55 -2.99
C ASP A 1 23.07 4.98 -3.57
N GLY A 2 22.01 4.97 -2.77
CA GLY A 2 20.69 4.50 -3.17
C GLY A 2 19.83 5.58 -3.78
N GLY A 3 18.68 5.17 -4.29
CA GLY A 3 17.63 6.06 -4.76
C GLY A 3 16.29 5.74 -4.10
N GLY A 4 15.22 6.38 -4.56
CA GLY A 4 13.88 6.18 -4.05
C GLY A 4 13.43 7.25 -3.06
N GLY A 5 12.35 6.96 -2.34
CA GLY A 5 11.76 7.91 -1.40
C GLY A 5 11.04 9.09 -2.05
N THR A 6 10.63 8.95 -3.32
CA THR A 6 9.93 10.00 -4.07
C THR A 6 8.50 10.16 -3.56
N VAL A 7 8.04 11.39 -3.41
CA VAL A 7 6.64 11.75 -3.21
C VAL A 7 6.02 11.91 -4.60
N TRP A 8 5.24 10.93 -5.06
CA TRP A 8 4.85 10.89 -6.47
C TRP A 8 3.34 10.74 -6.73
N ASP A 9 2.52 10.59 -5.68
CA ASP A 9 1.06 10.47 -5.81
C ASP A 9 0.36 11.40 -4.83
N SER A 10 -0.20 10.91 -3.72
CA SER A 10 -1.09 11.69 -2.87
C SER A 10 -0.36 12.69 -1.98
N ILE A 11 -0.77 13.94 -2.08
CA ILE A 11 -0.39 15.03 -1.17
C ILE A 11 -1.68 15.72 -0.73
N VAL A 12 -1.92 15.82 0.57
CA VAL A 12 -3.13 16.43 1.11
C VAL A 12 -2.80 17.57 2.09
N TYR A 13 -3.65 18.59 2.11
CA TYR A 13 -3.60 19.66 3.10
C TYR A 13 -4.67 19.45 4.16
N ASP A 14 -4.25 19.38 5.41
CA ASP A 14 -5.11 19.36 6.58
C ASP A 14 -5.24 20.79 7.14
N GLU A 15 -6.33 21.46 6.80
CA GLU A 15 -6.61 22.83 7.21
C GLU A 15 -6.78 22.99 8.72
N VAL A 16 -7.18 21.91 9.42
CA VAL A 16 -7.40 21.96 10.89
C VAL A 16 -6.09 22.02 11.65
N ASN A 17 -5.08 21.30 11.18
CA ASN A 17 -3.78 21.19 11.83
C ASN A 17 -2.69 22.02 11.12
N ASP A 18 -3.06 22.75 10.06
CA ASP A 18 -2.12 23.47 9.18
C ASP A 18 -0.94 22.58 8.77
N SER A 19 -1.26 21.45 8.17
CA SER A 19 -0.28 20.43 7.83
C SER A 19 -0.40 20.00 6.37
N VAL A 20 0.74 19.84 5.69
CA VAL A 20 0.83 19.08 4.44
C VAL A 20 1.24 17.66 4.81
N ILE A 21 0.42 16.69 4.36
CA ILE A 21 0.65 15.27 4.61
C ILE A 21 0.83 14.57 3.28
N PHE A 22 1.87 13.74 3.18
CA PHE A 22 2.21 13.05 1.93
C PHE A 22 2.78 11.66 2.20
N GLY A 23 2.61 10.80 1.19
CA GLY A 23 3.20 9.46 1.19
C GLY A 23 4.57 9.46 0.54
N VAL A 24 5.49 8.70 1.11
CA VAL A 24 6.86 8.51 0.60
C VAL A 24 6.96 7.16 -0.09
N GLY A 25 7.65 7.12 -1.22
CA GLY A 25 7.87 5.93 -2.03
C GLY A 25 8.84 4.92 -1.41
N ASN A 26 9.02 3.83 -2.13
CA ASN A 26 9.94 2.75 -1.83
C ASN A 26 11.41 3.14 -2.03
N GLY A 27 12.30 2.25 -1.60
CA GLY A 27 13.74 2.34 -1.86
C GLY A 27 14.16 1.71 -3.19
N SER A 28 15.25 2.21 -3.76
CA SER A 28 15.94 1.59 -4.88
C SER A 28 17.42 1.38 -4.53
N PRO A 29 17.96 0.16 -4.67
CA PRO A 29 17.30 -1.09 -5.09
C PRO A 29 16.16 -1.55 -4.16
N TRP A 30 15.23 -2.39 -4.66
CA TRP A 30 14.17 -2.97 -3.82
C TRP A 30 14.77 -3.86 -2.73
N ASN A 31 15.72 -4.73 -3.11
CA ASN A 31 16.42 -5.55 -2.14
C ASN A 31 17.19 -4.67 -1.14
N ARG A 32 16.71 -4.64 0.10
CA ARG A 32 17.28 -3.79 1.17
C ARG A 32 18.73 -4.13 1.54
N ASP A 33 19.18 -5.36 1.26
CA ASP A 33 20.57 -5.77 1.52
C ASP A 33 21.58 -4.88 0.77
N HIS A 34 21.15 -4.28 -0.35
CA HIS A 34 21.97 -3.36 -1.13
C HIS A 34 21.93 -1.91 -0.61
N ARG A 35 21.03 -1.59 0.34
CA ARG A 35 20.90 -0.24 0.89
C ARG A 35 21.67 -0.04 2.19
N ASP A 36 21.52 -0.97 3.15
CA ASP A 36 22.14 -0.85 4.48
C ASP A 36 22.54 -2.21 5.07
N ALA A 37 22.80 -3.18 4.24
CA ALA A 37 23.04 -4.58 4.63
C ALA A 37 21.86 -5.19 5.42
N GLY A 38 20.62 -4.71 5.14
CA GLY A 38 19.39 -5.23 5.72
C GLY A 38 19.17 -4.86 7.19
N LYS A 39 19.85 -3.87 7.75
CA LYS A 39 19.84 -3.58 9.19
C LYS A 39 18.90 -2.49 9.62
N GLY A 40 18.66 -1.47 8.79
CA GLY A 40 17.86 -0.31 9.14
C GLY A 40 16.41 -0.38 8.62
N ASP A 41 15.59 0.51 9.12
CA ASP A 41 14.22 0.71 8.64
C ASP A 41 14.17 1.58 7.37
N ASN A 42 15.28 2.21 7.01
CA ASN A 42 15.42 3.13 5.88
C ASN A 42 14.41 4.29 5.91
N LEU A 43 14.29 4.99 7.04
CA LEU A 43 13.44 6.17 7.13
C LEU A 43 13.89 7.24 6.11
N PHE A 44 12.94 7.84 5.38
CA PHE A 44 11.47 7.75 5.51
C PHE A 44 10.83 6.96 4.37
N LEU A 45 11.46 5.93 3.84
CA LEU A 45 10.85 5.09 2.80
C LEU A 45 9.53 4.51 3.31
N SER A 46 8.57 4.32 2.40
CA SER A 46 7.28 3.67 2.68
C SER A 46 6.58 4.25 3.91
N SER A 47 6.60 5.57 4.04
CA SER A 47 6.08 6.31 5.20
C SER A 47 5.05 7.35 4.79
N ILE A 48 4.13 7.64 5.70
CA ILE A 48 3.30 8.83 5.67
C ILE A 48 4.00 9.88 6.52
N VAL A 49 4.18 11.09 5.99
CA VAL A 49 4.91 12.18 6.66
C VAL A 49 4.04 13.42 6.70
N ALA A 50 4.01 14.10 7.83
CA ALA A 50 3.37 15.39 8.00
C ALA A 50 4.38 16.47 8.32
N VAL A 51 4.23 17.60 7.65
CA VAL A 51 5.02 18.81 7.87
C VAL A 51 4.09 20.00 8.09
N ASP A 52 4.58 21.00 8.76
CA ASP A 52 3.90 22.28 8.88
C ASP A 52 3.77 22.95 7.52
N ALA A 53 2.55 23.38 7.16
CA ALA A 53 2.27 23.88 5.82
C ALA A 53 2.96 25.22 5.51
N SER A 54 3.20 26.04 6.54
CA SER A 54 3.80 27.37 6.39
C SER A 54 5.32 27.33 6.37
N THR A 55 5.93 26.44 7.16
CA THR A 55 7.39 26.42 7.38
C THR A 55 8.11 25.21 6.81
N GLY A 56 7.38 24.14 6.47
CA GLY A 56 7.93 22.85 6.09
C GLY A 56 8.55 22.08 7.27
N THR A 57 8.38 22.55 8.50
CA THR A 57 8.92 21.87 9.68
C THR A 57 8.25 20.53 9.89
N TYR A 58 9.07 19.49 10.10
CA TYR A 58 8.58 18.14 10.41
C TYR A 58 7.67 18.12 11.64
N LYS A 59 6.53 17.41 11.54
CA LYS A 59 5.59 17.18 12.63
C LYS A 59 5.62 15.74 13.13
N TRP A 60 5.28 14.79 12.25
CA TRP A 60 5.24 13.36 12.56
C TRP A 60 5.41 12.51 11.32
N HIS A 61 5.66 11.24 11.52
CA HIS A 61 5.58 10.22 10.46
C HIS A 61 5.02 8.91 11.01
N PHE A 62 4.50 8.09 10.09
CA PHE A 62 4.17 6.70 10.34
C PHE A 62 4.72 5.85 9.20
N GLN A 63 5.58 4.89 9.50
CA GLN A 63 6.18 4.02 8.50
C GLN A 63 5.34 2.76 8.31
N THR A 64 4.69 2.61 7.14
CA THR A 64 3.81 1.47 6.86
C THR A 64 4.57 0.18 6.58
N THR A 65 5.80 0.28 6.04
CA THR A 65 6.63 -0.88 5.69
C THR A 65 8.09 -0.62 6.05
N PRO A 66 8.48 -0.79 7.34
CA PRO A 66 9.87 -0.64 7.78
C PRO A 66 10.80 -1.59 7.03
N GLY A 67 11.93 -1.07 6.52
CA GLY A 67 12.90 -1.85 5.75
C GLY A 67 12.26 -2.53 4.54
N ASP A 68 11.42 -1.81 3.80
CA ASP A 68 10.73 -2.31 2.60
C ASP A 68 11.67 -3.07 1.66
N ASN A 69 11.19 -4.18 1.14
CA ASN A 69 11.92 -5.10 0.26
C ASN A 69 11.13 -5.45 -1.01
N TRP A 70 9.87 -4.98 -1.09
CA TRP A 70 8.85 -5.46 -2.01
C TRP A 70 8.30 -4.39 -2.95
N ASP A 71 8.89 -3.18 -2.94
CA ASP A 71 8.34 -2.01 -3.64
C ASP A 71 7.01 -1.53 -3.03
N TYR A 72 6.81 -1.73 -1.72
CA TYR A 72 5.61 -1.26 -1.03
C TYR A 72 5.74 0.22 -0.67
N THR A 73 5.13 1.06 -1.47
CA THR A 73 5.09 2.51 -1.25
C THR A 73 3.97 2.89 -0.28
N ALA A 74 4.07 4.05 0.36
CA ALA A 74 2.99 4.69 1.10
C ALA A 74 2.44 5.93 0.39
N THR A 75 2.65 6.03 -0.92
CA THR A 75 2.24 7.19 -1.73
C THR A 75 0.77 7.19 -2.12
N GLN A 76 0.06 6.08 -1.95
CA GLN A 76 -1.32 5.89 -2.35
C GLN A 76 -2.25 6.92 -1.73
N HIS A 77 -3.43 7.08 -2.34
CA HIS A 77 -4.42 8.09 -1.97
C HIS A 77 -4.64 8.19 -0.47
N ILE A 78 -4.41 9.38 0.08
CA ILE A 78 -4.65 9.74 1.48
C ILE A 78 -6.00 10.44 1.58
N MET A 79 -6.85 10.00 2.51
CA MET A 79 -8.15 10.63 2.78
C MET A 79 -8.21 11.11 4.23
N LEU A 80 -8.74 12.31 4.42
CA LEU A 80 -9.00 12.87 5.74
C LEU A 80 -10.50 12.83 6.04
N ALA A 81 -10.86 12.41 7.25
CA ALA A 81 -12.25 12.36 7.69
C ALA A 81 -12.38 12.62 9.20
N ASP A 82 -13.60 12.90 9.63
CA ASP A 82 -13.99 12.92 11.03
C ASP A 82 -14.88 11.70 11.26
N LEU A 83 -14.42 10.76 12.10
CA LEU A 83 -15.11 9.51 12.38
C LEU A 83 -15.42 9.39 13.87
N THR A 84 -16.47 8.60 14.20
CA THR A 84 -16.69 8.16 15.58
C THR A 84 -16.21 6.71 15.68
N ILE A 85 -15.09 6.51 16.37
CA ILE A 85 -14.46 5.19 16.55
C ILE A 85 -14.48 4.86 18.05
N ASP A 86 -15.00 3.69 18.39
CA ASP A 86 -15.11 3.21 19.76
C ASP A 86 -15.79 4.26 20.70
N GLY A 87 -16.80 4.97 20.17
CA GLY A 87 -17.58 6.01 20.87
C GLY A 87 -16.91 7.39 20.97
N ALA A 88 -15.67 7.55 20.51
CA ALA A 88 -14.93 8.80 20.52
C ALA A 88 -14.88 9.44 19.13
N LYS A 89 -15.07 10.76 19.06
CA LYS A 89 -14.84 11.53 17.82
C LYS A 89 -13.34 11.60 17.55
N ARG A 90 -12.92 11.19 16.36
CA ARG A 90 -11.53 11.17 15.91
C ARG A 90 -11.38 11.90 14.58
N LYS A 91 -10.37 12.72 14.48
CA LYS A 91 -9.91 13.31 13.22
C LYS A 91 -8.87 12.38 12.62
N VAL A 92 -9.22 11.70 11.53
CA VAL A 92 -8.41 10.60 11.03
C VAL A 92 -7.84 10.87 9.64
N LEU A 93 -6.73 10.21 9.39
CA LEU A 93 -6.17 9.93 8.08
C LEU A 93 -6.42 8.46 7.76
N MET A 94 -6.86 8.17 6.54
CA MET A 94 -7.09 6.81 6.05
C MET A 94 -6.25 6.56 4.80
N GLN A 95 -5.61 5.40 4.73
CA GLN A 95 -4.83 4.98 3.57
C GLN A 95 -4.85 3.45 3.41
N ALA A 96 -4.93 2.98 2.16
CA ALA A 96 -4.71 1.58 1.77
C ALA A 96 -3.47 1.52 0.86
N PRO A 97 -2.25 1.43 1.40
CA PRO A 97 -1.04 1.35 0.58
C PRO A 97 -0.86 -0.01 -0.08
N LYS A 98 0.20 -0.16 -0.89
CA LYS A 98 0.53 -1.39 -1.62
C LYS A 98 0.61 -2.63 -0.74
N ASN A 99 0.99 -2.48 0.52
CA ASN A 99 1.32 -3.58 1.44
C ASN A 99 0.13 -4.43 1.91
N GLY A 100 -1.11 -4.05 1.57
CA GLY A 100 -2.32 -4.84 1.81
C GLY A 100 -3.04 -4.56 3.12
N PHE A 101 -2.59 -3.58 3.91
CA PHE A 101 -3.25 -3.15 5.14
C PHE A 101 -3.98 -1.82 4.95
N PHE A 102 -5.18 -1.70 5.49
CA PHE A 102 -5.88 -0.44 5.61
C PHE A 102 -5.53 0.23 6.93
N TYR A 103 -4.92 1.40 6.86
CA TYR A 103 -4.48 2.17 8.03
C TYR A 103 -5.47 3.29 8.35
N VAL A 104 -5.73 3.47 9.63
CA VAL A 104 -6.40 4.63 10.20
C VAL A 104 -5.47 5.24 11.23
N LEU A 105 -5.03 6.47 11.00
CA LEU A 105 -4.15 7.21 11.90
C LEU A 105 -4.87 8.44 12.45
N ASP A 106 -4.50 8.86 13.65
CA ASP A 106 -4.81 10.22 14.12
C ASP A 106 -4.05 11.22 13.25
N ARG A 107 -4.77 12.11 12.55
CA ARG A 107 -4.13 13.02 11.58
C ARG A 107 -3.32 14.16 12.21
N GLN A 108 -3.48 14.39 13.52
CA GLN A 108 -2.71 15.39 14.25
C GLN A 108 -1.36 14.86 14.74
N THR A 109 -1.34 13.60 15.17
CA THR A 109 -0.18 13.00 15.85
C THR A 109 0.53 11.92 15.07
N GLY A 110 -0.13 11.32 14.05
CA GLY A 110 0.34 10.14 13.34
C GLY A 110 0.18 8.83 14.12
N GLU A 111 -0.50 8.86 15.29
CA GLU A 111 -0.75 7.68 16.10
C GLU A 111 -1.61 6.66 15.36
N LEU A 112 -1.25 5.37 15.44
CA LEU A 112 -2.00 4.29 14.84
C LEU A 112 -3.29 4.01 15.63
N ILE A 113 -4.45 4.23 14.99
CA ILE A 113 -5.76 3.89 15.53
C ILE A 113 -6.14 2.46 15.13
N SER A 114 -5.93 2.09 13.88
CA SER A 114 -6.13 0.72 13.41
C SER A 114 -5.34 0.41 12.15
N ALA A 115 -4.99 -0.86 11.99
CA ALA A 115 -4.47 -1.44 10.76
C ALA A 115 -5.03 -2.86 10.59
N ARG A 116 -5.65 -3.12 9.44
CA ARG A 116 -6.23 -4.44 9.12
C ARG A 116 -6.00 -4.78 7.66
N ASN A 117 -5.78 -6.07 7.40
CA ASN A 117 -5.69 -6.55 6.03
C ASN A 117 -7.02 -6.29 5.30
N PHE A 118 -6.96 -5.65 4.14
CA PHE A 118 -8.12 -5.52 3.24
C PHE A 118 -8.06 -6.52 2.07
N VAL A 119 -6.92 -7.17 1.88
CA VAL A 119 -6.71 -8.32 0.98
C VAL A 119 -5.87 -9.37 1.67
N GLN A 120 -5.71 -10.54 1.05
CA GLN A 120 -4.78 -11.55 1.53
C GLN A 120 -3.34 -11.03 1.48
N THR A 121 -2.59 -11.22 2.57
CA THR A 121 -1.16 -10.91 2.66
C THR A 121 -0.38 -12.14 3.08
N THR A 122 0.80 -12.35 2.46
CA THR A 122 1.70 -13.46 2.82
C THR A 122 2.99 -12.97 3.47
N TRP A 123 3.34 -11.71 3.29
CA TRP A 123 4.57 -11.11 3.83
C TRP A 123 4.47 -10.75 5.32
N ALA A 124 3.27 -10.40 5.79
CA ALA A 124 3.00 -10.07 7.19
C ALA A 124 1.62 -10.60 7.60
N SER A 125 1.51 -11.08 8.82
CA SER A 125 0.27 -11.60 9.38
C SER A 125 -0.68 -10.52 9.87
N HIS A 126 -0.15 -9.48 10.51
CA HIS A 126 -0.88 -8.34 11.05
C HIS A 126 0.08 -7.18 11.33
N VAL A 127 -0.45 -6.05 11.71
CA VAL A 127 0.30 -4.93 12.28
C VAL A 127 0.14 -4.98 13.80
N ASP A 128 1.26 -5.01 14.50
CA ASP A 128 1.28 -4.91 15.97
C ASP A 128 0.81 -3.50 16.38
N MET A 129 -0.24 -3.45 17.18
CA MET A 129 -0.89 -2.18 17.53
C MET A 129 -0.13 -1.36 18.56
N GLU A 130 0.80 -1.97 19.32
CA GLU A 130 1.62 -1.25 20.30
C GLU A 130 2.81 -0.57 19.62
N THR A 131 3.43 -1.26 18.65
CA THR A 131 4.63 -0.77 17.96
C THR A 131 4.34 -0.10 16.62
N GLY A 132 3.15 -0.32 16.05
CA GLY A 132 2.78 0.11 14.69
C GLY A 132 3.51 -0.68 13.59
N ARG A 133 4.23 -1.76 13.93
CA ARG A 133 5.06 -2.51 12.97
C ARG A 133 4.33 -3.74 12.43
N PRO A 134 4.43 -4.01 11.13
CA PRO A 134 3.98 -5.28 10.58
C PRO A 134 4.75 -6.47 11.18
N VAL A 135 4.03 -7.52 11.56
CA VAL A 135 4.61 -8.78 12.03
C VAL A 135 4.85 -9.66 10.81
N GLU A 136 6.09 -9.67 10.35
CA GLU A 136 6.51 -10.41 9.16
C GLU A 136 6.34 -11.92 9.36
N THR A 137 5.97 -12.62 8.28
CA THR A 137 5.96 -14.09 8.29
C THR A 137 7.39 -14.62 8.14
N PRO A 138 7.67 -15.87 8.54
CA PRO A 138 9.00 -16.46 8.36
C PRO A 138 9.51 -16.49 6.91
N GLN A 139 8.58 -16.48 5.94
CA GLN A 139 8.87 -16.53 4.51
C GLN A 139 8.82 -15.14 3.83
N ALA A 140 8.62 -14.06 4.59
CA ALA A 140 8.47 -12.71 4.03
C ALA A 140 9.71 -12.26 3.22
N ARG A 141 10.89 -12.49 3.79
CA ARG A 141 12.17 -12.05 3.21
C ARG A 141 12.75 -13.12 2.29
N PHE A 142 13.27 -12.67 1.15
CA PHE A 142 13.93 -13.52 0.14
C PHE A 142 15.47 -13.50 0.24
N ALA A 143 15.98 -13.36 1.46
CA ALA A 143 17.42 -13.28 1.71
C ALA A 143 18.17 -14.58 1.37
N GLU A 144 17.57 -15.72 1.72
CA GLU A 144 18.21 -17.05 1.57
C GLU A 144 17.65 -17.84 0.37
N ALA A 145 16.36 -17.67 0.06
CA ALA A 145 15.66 -18.35 -1.02
C ALA A 145 14.58 -17.47 -1.61
N PRO A 146 14.12 -17.72 -2.86
CA PRO A 146 12.97 -17.04 -3.42
C PRO A 146 11.73 -17.16 -2.53
N SER A 147 10.96 -16.09 -2.44
CA SER A 147 9.74 -15.99 -1.64
C SER A 147 8.55 -15.67 -2.50
N PHE A 148 7.48 -16.45 -2.35
CA PHE A 148 6.17 -16.14 -2.90
C PHE A 148 5.48 -15.08 -2.06
N ALA A 149 5.03 -14.00 -2.69
CA ALA A 149 4.40 -12.89 -1.99
C ALA A 149 3.06 -12.47 -2.61
N LEU A 150 2.14 -12.14 -1.72
CA LEU A 150 0.96 -11.33 -1.91
C LEU A 150 1.00 -10.19 -0.90
N PRO A 151 0.79 -8.95 -1.35
CA PRO A 151 0.68 -8.46 -2.72
C PRO A 151 2.01 -8.49 -3.50
N SER A 152 1.92 -8.38 -4.82
CA SER A 152 3.07 -8.15 -5.72
C SER A 152 3.61 -6.71 -5.61
N PRO A 153 4.67 -6.33 -6.37
CA PRO A 153 5.12 -4.94 -6.48
C PRO A 153 4.05 -3.98 -7.01
N PHE A 154 3.03 -4.49 -7.70
CA PHE A 154 1.87 -3.68 -8.10
C PHE A 154 0.98 -3.27 -6.92
N GLY A 155 1.13 -3.93 -5.77
CA GLY A 155 0.39 -3.66 -4.55
C GLY A 155 -1.03 -4.23 -4.54
N ALA A 156 -1.61 -4.27 -3.36
CA ALA A 156 -3.03 -4.57 -3.16
C ALA A 156 -3.94 -3.44 -3.64
N HIS A 157 -3.44 -2.23 -3.58
CA HIS A 157 -3.97 -0.98 -4.13
C HIS A 157 -2.77 -0.14 -4.58
N ASN A 158 -2.95 0.69 -5.61
CA ASN A 158 -1.87 1.52 -6.13
C ASN A 158 -2.32 3.01 -6.19
N TRP A 159 -1.86 3.78 -7.15
CA TRP A 159 -2.13 5.21 -7.32
C TRP A 159 -3.58 5.55 -7.68
N HIS A 160 -4.40 4.58 -8.04
CA HIS A 160 -5.81 4.79 -8.37
C HIS A 160 -6.58 5.36 -7.17
N SER A 161 -7.35 6.41 -7.35
CA SER A 161 -8.04 7.08 -6.25
C SER A 161 -9.04 6.15 -5.55
N MET A 162 -9.01 6.13 -4.22
CA MET A 162 -10.10 5.63 -3.39
C MET A 162 -11.21 6.69 -3.29
N SER A 163 -12.37 6.33 -2.77
CA SER A 163 -13.44 7.28 -2.46
C SER A 163 -14.07 6.97 -1.11
N TYR A 164 -14.34 7.99 -0.32
CA TYR A 164 -15.08 7.88 0.94
C TYR A 164 -16.46 8.51 0.80
N SER A 165 -17.51 7.78 1.18
CA SER A 165 -18.87 8.30 1.26
C SER A 165 -19.27 8.52 2.72
N PRO A 166 -19.48 9.76 3.17
CA PRO A 166 -19.97 10.01 4.53
C PRO A 166 -21.40 9.50 4.75
N GLU A 167 -22.20 9.35 3.69
CA GLU A 167 -23.57 8.81 3.78
C GLU A 167 -23.58 7.32 4.16
N THR A 168 -22.67 6.54 3.57
CA THR A 168 -22.56 5.09 3.86
C THR A 168 -21.56 4.79 4.97
N GLY A 169 -20.65 5.72 5.28
CA GLY A 169 -19.52 5.51 6.17
C GLY A 169 -18.46 4.55 5.59
N LEU A 170 -18.49 4.29 4.28
CA LEU A 170 -17.61 3.32 3.62
C LEU A 170 -16.53 4.00 2.77
N VAL A 171 -15.36 3.36 2.75
CA VAL A 171 -14.28 3.65 1.82
C VAL A 171 -14.32 2.63 0.70
N TYR A 172 -14.33 3.10 -0.54
CA TYR A 172 -14.30 2.25 -1.73
C TYR A 172 -12.88 2.18 -2.28
N ILE A 173 -12.32 0.98 -2.32
CA ILE A 173 -10.92 0.73 -2.67
C ILE A 173 -10.86 -0.05 -3.98
N PRO A 174 -10.17 0.46 -5.03
CA PRO A 174 -9.88 -0.31 -6.24
C PRO A 174 -8.74 -1.30 -5.92
N ALA A 175 -9.09 -2.44 -5.35
CA ALA A 175 -8.18 -3.46 -4.86
C ALA A 175 -7.82 -4.49 -5.92
N GLN A 176 -6.65 -5.12 -5.72
CA GLN A 176 -6.21 -6.23 -6.55
C GLN A 176 -5.38 -7.24 -5.75
N GLU A 177 -5.42 -8.49 -6.19
CA GLU A 177 -4.56 -9.55 -5.70
C GLU A 177 -3.77 -10.11 -6.88
N VAL A 178 -2.48 -9.86 -6.90
CA VAL A 178 -1.56 -10.35 -7.93
C VAL A 178 -0.38 -11.00 -7.21
N PRO A 179 -0.10 -12.28 -7.43
CA PRO A 179 1.05 -12.95 -6.83
C PRO A 179 2.36 -12.53 -7.50
N PHE A 180 3.46 -12.66 -6.76
CA PHE A 180 4.80 -12.42 -7.27
C PHE A 180 5.81 -13.31 -6.55
N VAL A 181 6.90 -13.67 -7.24
CA VAL A 181 8.02 -14.36 -6.62
C VAL A 181 9.22 -13.43 -6.58
N TYR A 182 9.65 -13.08 -5.37
CA TYR A 182 10.86 -12.32 -5.16
C TYR A 182 12.05 -13.24 -4.95
N GLY A 183 13.19 -12.88 -5.52
CA GLY A 183 14.47 -13.50 -5.27
C GLY A 183 15.59 -12.49 -5.45
N LYS A 184 16.75 -12.75 -4.84
CA LYS A 184 17.93 -11.92 -5.06
C LYS A 184 18.41 -12.07 -6.49
N ASP A 185 18.82 -10.95 -7.09
CA ASP A 185 19.64 -10.97 -8.28
C ASP A 185 21.10 -11.28 -7.83
N PRO A 186 21.65 -12.48 -8.12
CA PRO A 186 22.96 -12.86 -7.67
C PRO A 186 24.09 -12.10 -8.40
N GLU A 187 23.76 -11.51 -9.55
CA GLU A 187 24.71 -10.77 -10.38
C GLU A 187 24.47 -9.26 -10.36
N PHE A 188 23.64 -8.78 -9.43
CA PHE A 188 23.29 -7.36 -9.35
C PHE A 188 24.53 -6.47 -9.36
N LYS A 189 24.53 -5.53 -10.29
CA LYS A 189 25.51 -4.44 -10.39
C LYS A 189 24.78 -3.15 -10.63
N TYR A 190 25.04 -2.15 -9.80
CA TYR A 190 24.46 -0.83 -9.99
C TYR A 190 24.86 -0.28 -11.36
N ALA A 191 23.86 0.13 -12.15
CA ALA A 191 24.04 0.72 -13.48
C ALA A 191 23.37 2.10 -13.50
N PRO A 192 24.14 3.20 -13.58
CA PRO A 192 23.58 4.56 -13.66
C PRO A 192 22.62 4.72 -14.85
N GLY A 193 21.45 5.32 -14.60
CA GLY A 193 20.43 5.54 -15.64
C GLY A 193 19.57 4.32 -15.96
N TYR A 194 19.77 3.19 -15.32
CA TYR A 194 18.94 1.99 -15.45
C TYR A 194 18.11 1.74 -14.20
N TRP A 195 17.14 0.85 -14.35
CA TRP A 195 16.27 0.44 -13.24
C TRP A 195 16.99 -0.57 -12.35
N ASN A 196 17.50 -0.09 -11.24
CA ASN A 196 18.28 -0.89 -10.29
C ASN A 196 17.37 -1.53 -9.24
N LEU A 197 16.84 -2.72 -9.50
CA LEU A 197 15.91 -3.40 -8.59
C LEU A 197 16.60 -4.25 -7.54
N GLY A 198 17.71 -4.92 -7.90
CA GLY A 198 18.41 -5.85 -7.01
C GLY A 198 17.60 -7.12 -6.71
N VAL A 199 16.61 -7.43 -7.56
CA VAL A 199 15.81 -8.66 -7.52
C VAL A 199 15.89 -9.35 -8.88
N ASP A 200 15.81 -10.69 -8.87
CA ASP A 200 15.77 -11.48 -10.08
C ASP A 200 14.40 -11.40 -10.75
N ALA A 201 14.30 -10.56 -11.78
CA ALA A 201 13.07 -10.35 -12.53
C ALA A 201 12.62 -11.58 -13.34
N SER A 202 13.51 -12.56 -13.58
CA SER A 202 13.15 -13.79 -14.31
C SER A 202 12.17 -14.65 -13.52
N LEU A 203 12.19 -14.57 -12.19
CA LEU A 203 11.26 -15.27 -11.30
C LEU A 203 9.79 -14.78 -11.41
N ALA A 204 9.58 -13.61 -12.01
CA ALA A 204 8.25 -13.08 -12.28
C ALA A 204 7.61 -13.63 -13.56
N ALA A 205 8.37 -14.40 -14.36
CA ALA A 205 7.84 -15.00 -15.57
C ALA A 205 6.76 -16.05 -15.23
N MET A 206 5.73 -16.14 -16.10
CA MET A 206 4.74 -17.21 -15.97
C MET A 206 5.43 -18.56 -16.18
N PRO A 207 5.14 -19.56 -15.33
CA PRO A 207 5.70 -20.89 -15.48
C PRO A 207 5.33 -21.54 -16.84
N GLU A 208 6.26 -22.33 -17.39
CA GLU A 208 6.00 -23.10 -18.61
C GLU A 208 4.96 -24.21 -18.38
N ASP A 209 4.86 -24.73 -17.15
CA ASP A 209 3.84 -25.70 -16.78
C ASP A 209 2.46 -25.05 -16.80
N GLN A 210 1.62 -25.50 -17.72
CA GLN A 210 0.29 -24.93 -17.93
C GLN A 210 -0.64 -25.07 -16.70
N ALA A 211 -0.51 -26.14 -15.92
CA ALA A 211 -1.34 -26.32 -14.73
C ALA A 211 -0.95 -25.31 -13.63
N VAL A 212 0.35 -25.10 -13.45
CA VAL A 212 0.87 -24.06 -12.51
C VAL A 212 0.50 -22.67 -13.00
N ALA A 213 0.65 -22.40 -14.30
CA ALA A 213 0.26 -21.11 -14.88
C ALA A 213 -1.23 -20.81 -14.69
N GLN A 214 -2.10 -21.82 -14.87
CA GLN A 214 -3.55 -21.68 -14.63
C GLN A 214 -3.86 -21.43 -13.16
N GLN A 215 -3.16 -22.10 -12.23
CA GLN A 215 -3.34 -21.86 -10.79
C GLN A 215 -2.95 -20.44 -10.42
N LEU A 216 -1.81 -19.94 -10.91
CA LEU A 216 -1.38 -18.56 -10.68
C LEU A 216 -2.36 -17.56 -11.30
N ALA A 217 -2.83 -17.80 -12.53
CA ALA A 217 -3.83 -16.94 -13.18
C ALA A 217 -5.14 -16.87 -12.38
N ALA A 218 -5.57 -17.96 -11.76
CA ALA A 218 -6.77 -18.00 -10.91
C ALA A 218 -6.61 -17.20 -9.60
N MET A 219 -5.38 -16.92 -9.17
CA MET A 219 -5.11 -16.06 -8.01
C MET A 219 -5.17 -14.56 -8.34
N ILE A 220 -5.10 -14.21 -9.62
CA ILE A 220 -5.14 -12.81 -10.05
C ILE A 220 -6.58 -12.32 -10.00
N LYS A 221 -6.83 -11.29 -9.17
CA LYS A 221 -8.15 -10.72 -8.94
C LYS A 221 -8.10 -9.21 -8.98
N GLY A 222 -9.19 -8.61 -9.47
CA GLY A 222 -9.51 -7.20 -9.28
C GLY A 222 -10.82 -7.09 -8.53
N ARG A 223 -10.94 -6.10 -7.65
CA ARG A 223 -12.15 -5.87 -6.86
C ARG A 223 -12.38 -4.39 -6.57
N ILE A 224 -13.64 -4.04 -6.42
CA ILE A 224 -14.01 -2.89 -5.59
C ILE A 224 -14.27 -3.44 -4.19
N ILE A 225 -13.51 -3.01 -3.20
CA ILE A 225 -13.79 -3.35 -1.80
C ILE A 225 -14.47 -2.16 -1.14
N ALA A 226 -15.65 -2.38 -0.56
CA ALA A 226 -16.33 -1.43 0.31
C ALA A 226 -15.91 -1.71 1.75
N TRP A 227 -15.01 -0.89 2.27
CA TRP A 227 -14.38 -1.04 3.58
C TRP A 227 -15.01 -0.13 4.62
N ASN A 228 -15.37 -0.66 5.77
CA ASN A 228 -15.83 0.14 6.90
C ASN A 228 -14.65 0.46 7.85
N PRO A 229 -14.17 1.71 7.90
CA PRO A 229 -13.02 2.09 8.70
C PRO A 229 -13.29 2.04 10.23
N VAL A 230 -14.56 2.07 10.63
CA VAL A 230 -14.97 2.03 12.05
C VAL A 230 -15.04 0.60 12.56
N THR A 231 -15.72 -0.29 11.83
CA THR A 231 -15.79 -1.73 12.20
C THR A 231 -14.51 -2.48 11.82
N ARG A 232 -13.70 -1.90 10.91
CA ARG A 232 -12.42 -2.46 10.44
C ARG A 232 -12.61 -3.74 9.63
N GLU A 233 -13.68 -3.78 8.86
CA GLU A 233 -14.10 -4.96 8.09
C GLU A 233 -14.59 -4.57 6.69
N GLU A 234 -14.50 -5.52 5.78
CA GLU A 234 -15.14 -5.44 4.48
C GLU A 234 -16.66 -5.56 4.66
N ALA A 235 -17.41 -4.56 4.16
CA ALA A 235 -18.86 -4.61 4.14
C ALA A 235 -19.37 -5.47 2.95
N PHE A 236 -18.78 -5.27 1.79
CA PHE A 236 -19.01 -6.06 0.57
C PHE A 236 -17.89 -5.80 -0.44
N HIS A 237 -17.85 -6.59 -1.50
CA HIS A 237 -17.00 -6.33 -2.67
C HIS A 237 -17.73 -6.61 -3.97
N VAL A 238 -17.17 -6.06 -5.05
CA VAL A 238 -17.56 -6.37 -6.43
C VAL A 238 -16.32 -6.89 -7.16
N GLU A 239 -16.39 -8.10 -7.69
CA GLU A 239 -15.28 -8.69 -8.44
C GLU A 239 -15.22 -8.13 -9.88
N HIS A 240 -14.00 -7.99 -10.39
CA HIS A 240 -13.68 -7.65 -11.76
C HIS A 240 -12.94 -8.80 -12.44
N PRO A 241 -13.02 -8.90 -13.79
CA PRO A 241 -12.33 -9.95 -14.55
C PRO A 241 -10.80 -9.93 -14.43
N GLY A 242 -10.22 -8.83 -13.99
CA GLY A 242 -8.78 -8.67 -13.85
C GLY A 242 -8.38 -7.51 -12.95
N PRO A 243 -7.09 -7.38 -12.65
CA PRO A 243 -6.55 -6.31 -11.83
C PRO A 243 -6.46 -4.99 -12.62
N TRP A 244 -5.92 -3.95 -11.96
CA TRP A 244 -5.57 -2.67 -12.57
C TRP A 244 -6.76 -1.85 -13.08
N ASN A 245 -7.87 -1.89 -12.31
CA ASN A 245 -9.05 -1.07 -12.59
C ASN A 245 -8.80 0.38 -12.18
N GLY A 246 -9.59 1.30 -12.75
CA GLY A 246 -9.46 2.74 -12.48
C GLY A 246 -9.81 3.15 -11.06
N GLY A 247 -9.64 4.43 -10.75
CA GLY A 247 -10.03 5.01 -9.47
C GLY A 247 -11.53 5.07 -9.26
N MET A 248 -11.92 5.31 -8.02
CA MET A 248 -13.31 5.35 -7.57
C MET A 248 -13.82 6.77 -7.49
N LEU A 249 -15.08 6.97 -7.84
CA LEU A 249 -15.85 8.20 -7.59
C LEU A 249 -17.17 7.85 -6.92
N SER A 250 -17.39 8.33 -5.70
CA SER A 250 -18.70 8.28 -5.03
C SER A 250 -19.40 9.62 -5.09
N THR A 251 -20.73 9.60 -5.12
CA THR A 251 -21.56 10.80 -5.18
C THR A 251 -22.51 10.88 -3.99
N ALA A 252 -23.00 12.08 -3.67
CA ALA A 252 -24.04 12.28 -2.66
C ALA A 252 -25.38 11.61 -3.03
N GLY A 253 -25.59 11.25 -4.31
CA GLY A 253 -26.72 10.45 -4.76
C GLY A 253 -26.56 8.94 -4.53
N ASN A 254 -25.56 8.53 -3.74
CA ASN A 254 -25.27 7.14 -3.42
C ASN A 254 -24.94 6.28 -4.65
N LEU A 255 -24.28 6.88 -5.65
CA LEU A 255 -23.73 6.18 -6.80
C LEU A 255 -22.21 6.07 -6.69
N LEU A 256 -21.67 4.98 -7.22
CA LEU A 256 -20.25 4.69 -7.29
C LEU A 256 -19.88 4.45 -8.76
N PHE A 257 -18.79 5.08 -9.22
CA PHE A 257 -18.32 4.98 -10.59
C PHE A 257 -16.86 4.50 -10.64
N GLN A 258 -16.57 3.65 -11.63
CA GLN A 258 -15.22 3.17 -11.92
C GLN A 258 -15.03 2.92 -13.42
N GLY A 259 -13.85 3.27 -13.94
CA GLY A 259 -13.40 2.79 -15.26
C GLY A 259 -12.66 1.46 -15.14
N THR A 260 -12.74 0.62 -16.15
CA THR A 260 -11.99 -0.65 -16.21
C THR A 260 -10.97 -0.64 -17.35
N PRO A 261 -9.90 -1.47 -17.29
CA PRO A 261 -8.92 -1.57 -18.38
C PRO A 261 -9.52 -2.16 -19.67
N LEU A 262 -10.71 -2.75 -19.59
CA LEU A 262 -11.46 -3.26 -20.75
C LEU A 262 -12.30 -2.17 -21.45
N GLY A 263 -12.17 -0.90 -21.05
CA GLY A 263 -12.89 0.23 -21.63
C GLY A 263 -14.34 0.36 -21.18
N GLN A 264 -14.72 -0.27 -20.07
CA GLN A 264 -16.02 -0.13 -19.47
C GLN A 264 -16.02 1.00 -18.44
N PHE A 265 -17.13 1.68 -18.32
CA PHE A 265 -17.45 2.62 -17.25
C PHE A 265 -18.65 2.07 -16.49
N LEU A 266 -18.46 1.75 -15.25
CA LEU A 266 -19.42 1.07 -14.38
C LEU A 266 -19.98 2.05 -13.37
#